data_40c5cd19a9c544da13e2d5c8bc992c49
#
_entry.id   40c5cd19a9c544da13e2d5c8bc992c49
#
_cell.length_a   1.000
_cell.length_b   1.000
_cell.length_c   1.000
_cell.angle_alpha   90.00
_cell.angle_beta   90.00
_cell.angle_gamma   90.00
#
_symmetry.space_group_name_H-M   'P 1'
#
loop_
_entity.id
_entity.type
_entity.pdbx_description
1 polymer ?
#
loop_
_entity_poly.entity_id
_entity_poly.type
_entity_poly.pdbx_seq_one_letter_code
_entity_poly.pdbx_strand_id
1 'polypeptide(L)'
;AAIVHDISCPSLRAKYGNADGKRQEEVSSPMIKEFFADTDVEKSVADRIDYMIAHHHTYTDVDGIDLQILLEADFLVNAQEMNIKKDAIEEMMKNVFKTETGIRYLKELFLI
;
A
#
# COMPACT_ATOMS: atom_id res chain seq x y z
N ALA A 1 7.01 -4.85 5.78
CA ALA A 1 5.71 -4.66 5.08
C ALA A 1 5.89 -4.40 3.58
N ALA A 2 6.82 -3.54 3.21
CA ALA A 2 7.02 -3.18 1.79
C ALA A 2 7.31 -4.39 0.89
N ILE A 3 8.08 -5.36 1.38
CA ILE A 3 8.45 -6.57 0.60
C ILE A 3 7.24 -7.41 0.26
N VAL A 4 6.27 -7.51 1.15
CA VAL A 4 5.12 -8.43 1.00
C VAL A 4 3.79 -7.71 0.74
N HIS A 5 3.79 -6.38 0.58
CA HIS A 5 2.53 -5.63 0.47
C HIS A 5 1.68 -6.05 -0.74
N ASP A 6 2.30 -6.51 -1.80
CA ASP A 6 1.63 -6.98 -3.03
C ASP A 6 1.60 -8.50 -3.17
N ILE A 7 1.74 -9.25 -2.07
CA ILE A 7 1.84 -10.73 -2.09
C ILE A 7 0.67 -11.39 -2.82
N SER A 8 -0.53 -10.81 -2.77
CA SER A 8 -1.72 -11.37 -3.41
C SER A 8 -1.85 -11.01 -4.89
N CYS A 9 -1.07 -10.05 -5.41
CA CYS A 9 -1.24 -9.57 -6.78
C CYS A 9 -1.10 -10.62 -7.86
N PRO A 10 -0.06 -11.51 -7.85
CA PRO A 10 0.05 -12.54 -8.88
C PRO A 10 -1.17 -13.46 -8.93
N SER A 11 -1.66 -13.91 -7.78
CA SER A 11 -2.84 -14.78 -7.68
C SER A 11 -4.10 -14.08 -8.17
N LEU A 12 -4.28 -12.82 -7.81
CA LEU A 12 -5.45 -12.03 -8.21
C LEU A 12 -5.45 -11.75 -9.71
N ARG A 13 -4.30 -11.44 -10.30
CA ARG A 13 -4.17 -11.23 -11.74
C ARG A 13 -4.47 -12.51 -12.50
N ALA A 14 -4.01 -13.65 -12.00
CA ALA A 14 -4.28 -14.96 -12.62
C ALA A 14 -5.78 -15.31 -12.57
N LYS A 15 -6.46 -14.98 -11.47
CA LYS A 15 -7.86 -15.35 -11.25
C LYS A 15 -8.86 -14.35 -11.85
N TYR A 16 -8.59 -13.05 -11.75
CA TYR A 16 -9.54 -11.98 -12.11
C TYR A 16 -9.05 -11.07 -13.24
N GLY A 17 -7.83 -11.26 -13.72
CA GLY A 17 -7.23 -10.39 -14.75
C GLY A 17 -6.67 -9.06 -14.23
N ASN A 18 -6.88 -8.74 -12.95
CA ASN A 18 -6.33 -7.55 -12.31
C ASN A 18 -6.13 -7.81 -10.81
N ALA A 19 -5.38 -6.93 -10.16
CA ALA A 19 -5.11 -6.96 -8.72
C ALA A 19 -5.80 -5.76 -8.06
N ASP A 20 -7.13 -5.77 -7.99
CA ASP A 20 -7.92 -4.73 -7.35
C ASP A 20 -7.53 -4.56 -5.88
N GLY A 21 -7.36 -3.31 -5.43
CA GLY A 21 -6.90 -2.99 -4.09
C GLY A 21 -7.75 -3.57 -2.97
N LYS A 22 -9.07 -3.56 -3.13
CA LYS A 22 -9.97 -4.14 -2.12
C LYS A 22 -9.84 -5.65 -2.05
N ARG A 23 -9.68 -6.32 -3.18
CA ARG A 23 -9.42 -7.77 -3.20
C ARG A 23 -8.07 -8.11 -2.58
N GLN A 24 -7.05 -7.29 -2.83
CA GLN A 24 -5.75 -7.45 -2.16
C GLN A 24 -5.91 -7.45 -0.64
N GLU A 25 -6.64 -6.49 -0.10
CA GLU A 25 -6.88 -6.39 1.34
C GLU A 25 -7.63 -7.60 1.89
N GLU A 26 -8.61 -8.11 1.15
CA GLU A 26 -9.43 -9.24 1.57
C GLU A 26 -8.66 -10.58 1.59
N VAL A 27 -7.76 -10.80 0.65
CA VAL A 27 -7.11 -12.11 0.48
C VAL A 27 -5.67 -12.17 0.98
N SER A 28 -5.06 -11.04 1.33
CA SER A 28 -3.65 -11.00 1.70
C SER A 28 -3.35 -11.67 3.05
N SER A 29 -4.23 -11.57 4.03
CA SER A 29 -3.97 -12.02 5.39
C SER A 29 -3.56 -13.50 5.50
N PRO A 30 -4.27 -14.47 4.90
CA PRO A 30 -3.83 -15.86 4.92
C PRO A 30 -2.45 -16.06 4.27
N MET A 31 -2.17 -15.33 3.20
CA MET A 31 -0.88 -15.41 2.49
C MET A 31 0.27 -14.84 3.34
N ILE A 32 0.03 -13.74 4.06
CA ILE A 32 1.01 -13.15 4.97
C ILE A 32 1.30 -14.09 6.13
N LYS A 33 0.28 -14.70 6.70
CA LYS A 33 0.44 -15.66 7.80
C LYS A 33 1.26 -16.87 7.37
N GLU A 34 1.00 -17.40 6.19
CA GLU A 34 1.76 -18.50 5.62
C GLU A 34 3.21 -18.10 5.36
N PHE A 35 3.43 -16.91 4.82
CA PHE A 35 4.77 -16.38 4.54
C PHE A 35 5.64 -16.32 5.80
N PHE A 36 5.07 -15.87 6.93
CA PHE A 36 5.81 -15.72 8.18
C PHE A 36 5.84 -16.97 9.06
N ALA A 37 5.12 -18.05 8.70
CA ALA A 37 5.00 -19.25 9.52
C ALA A 37 6.34 -19.92 9.86
N ASP A 38 7.28 -19.91 8.91
CA ASP A 38 8.61 -20.54 9.07
C ASP A 38 9.71 -19.51 9.31
N THR A 39 9.40 -18.30 9.71
CA THR A 39 10.39 -17.25 9.95
C THR A 39 10.59 -16.99 11.43
N ASP A 40 11.71 -16.36 11.79
CA ASP A 40 12.02 -15.94 13.16
C ASP A 40 11.42 -14.57 13.51
N VAL A 41 10.56 -14.03 12.65
CA VAL A 41 9.90 -12.73 12.87
C VAL A 41 8.95 -12.84 14.06
N GLU A 42 9.07 -11.92 15.01
CA GLU A 42 8.19 -11.88 16.19
C GLU A 42 6.72 -11.77 15.74
N LYS A 43 5.85 -12.46 16.48
CA LYS A 43 4.41 -12.48 16.18
C LYS A 43 3.82 -11.07 16.15
N SER A 44 4.20 -10.19 17.05
CA SER A 44 3.71 -8.80 17.10
C SER A 44 4.08 -8.03 15.84
N VAL A 45 5.27 -8.24 15.31
CA VAL A 45 5.73 -7.61 14.07
C VAL A 45 4.97 -8.17 12.87
N ALA A 46 4.84 -9.50 12.78
CA ALA A 46 4.10 -10.16 11.71
C ALA A 46 2.63 -9.73 11.71
N ASP A 47 1.99 -9.63 12.88
CA ASP A 47 0.61 -9.18 13.02
C ASP A 47 0.44 -7.71 12.58
N ARG A 48 1.40 -6.85 12.90
CA ARG A 48 1.37 -5.45 12.46
C ARG A 48 1.53 -5.35 10.94
N ILE A 49 2.42 -6.13 10.36
CA ILE A 49 2.60 -6.19 8.89
C ILE A 49 1.31 -6.65 8.22
N ASP A 50 0.69 -7.70 8.75
CA ASP A 50 -0.60 -8.20 8.25
C ASP A 50 -1.68 -7.10 8.28
N TYR A 51 -1.80 -6.39 9.39
CA TYR A 51 -2.73 -5.26 9.52
C TYR A 51 -2.47 -4.18 8.48
N MET A 52 -1.20 -3.78 8.33
CA MET A 52 -0.82 -2.72 7.38
C MET A 52 -1.15 -3.10 5.94
N ILE A 53 -0.87 -4.34 5.56
CA ILE A 53 -1.16 -4.83 4.20
C ILE A 53 -2.67 -4.93 3.97
N ALA A 54 -3.41 -5.37 4.97
CA ALA A 54 -4.88 -5.44 4.90
C ALA A 54 -5.53 -4.05 4.76
N HIS A 55 -4.80 -2.97 5.05
CA HIS A 55 -5.33 -1.60 5.04
C HIS A 55 -4.57 -0.65 4.10
N HIS A 56 -3.58 -1.12 3.34
CA HIS A 56 -2.73 -0.21 2.55
C HIS A 56 -3.41 0.43 1.33
N HIS A 57 -4.60 -0.01 0.97
CA HIS A 57 -5.46 0.64 -0.03
C HIS A 57 -6.67 1.33 0.59
N THR A 58 -6.71 1.45 1.91
CA THR A 58 -7.76 2.16 2.65
C THR A 58 -7.19 3.46 3.19
N TYR A 59 -7.64 4.58 2.66
CA TYR A 59 -7.04 5.90 2.91
C TYR A 59 -7.71 6.70 4.01
N THR A 60 -8.70 6.11 4.69
CA THR A 60 -9.40 6.71 5.81
C THR A 60 -9.02 6.01 7.11
N ASP A 61 -9.04 6.74 8.21
CA ASP A 61 -8.74 6.20 9.56
C ASP A 61 -7.40 5.44 9.60
N VAL A 62 -6.37 6.05 9.00
CA VAL A 62 -5.04 5.45 8.92
C VAL A 62 -4.40 5.39 10.31
N ASP A 63 -4.16 4.19 10.82
CA ASP A 63 -3.59 3.95 12.14
C ASP A 63 -2.07 3.82 12.07
N GLY A 64 -1.39 4.87 12.52
CA GLY A 64 0.04 4.87 12.68
C GLY A 64 0.81 5.43 11.50
N ILE A 65 1.99 5.99 11.79
CA ILE A 65 2.87 6.60 10.80
C ILE A 65 3.47 5.57 9.83
N ASP A 66 3.70 4.35 10.30
CA ASP A 66 4.21 3.26 9.48
C ASP A 66 3.27 2.91 8.34
N LEU A 67 1.97 2.79 8.62
CA LEU A 67 0.96 2.57 7.59
C LEU A 67 0.83 3.79 6.66
N GLN A 68 0.88 4.99 7.21
CA GLN A 68 0.83 6.22 6.42
C GLN A 68 1.99 6.29 5.41
N ILE A 69 3.20 5.95 5.84
CA ILE A 69 4.39 5.90 4.98
C ILE A 69 4.21 4.85 3.89
N LEU A 70 3.72 3.67 4.24
CA LEU A 70 3.52 2.58 3.28
C LEU A 70 2.54 2.98 2.17
N LEU A 71 1.39 3.53 2.53
CA LEU A 71 0.38 3.89 1.54
C LEU A 71 0.81 5.08 0.67
N GLU A 72 1.55 6.03 1.21
CA GLU A 72 2.11 7.14 0.41
C GLU A 72 3.15 6.64 -0.58
N ALA A 73 4.08 5.79 -0.14
CA ALA A 73 5.10 5.21 -1.00
C ALA A 73 4.49 4.36 -2.12
N ASP A 74 3.51 3.53 -1.79
CA ASP A 74 2.79 2.70 -2.76
C ASP A 74 2.09 3.57 -3.81
N PHE A 75 1.41 4.62 -3.38
CA PHE A 75 0.75 5.55 -4.29
C PHE A 75 1.73 6.26 -5.23
N LEU A 76 2.88 6.71 -4.72
CA LEU A 76 3.89 7.38 -5.54
C LEU A 76 4.33 6.53 -6.74
N VAL A 77 4.59 5.25 -6.49
CA VAL A 77 5.03 4.31 -7.54
C VAL A 77 3.87 4.00 -8.50
N ASN A 78 2.71 3.66 -7.95
CA ASN A 78 1.55 3.29 -8.76
C ASN A 78 1.05 4.44 -9.63
N ALA A 79 1.05 5.67 -9.11
CA ALA A 79 0.62 6.84 -9.87
C ALA A 79 1.51 7.08 -11.09
N GLN A 80 2.81 6.85 -10.94
CA GLN A 80 3.76 6.99 -12.04
C GLN A 80 3.58 5.87 -13.08
N GLU A 81 3.46 4.62 -12.62
CA GLU A 81 3.27 3.47 -13.51
C GLU A 81 1.94 3.51 -14.27
N MET A 82 0.88 3.97 -13.62
CA MET A 82 -0.49 4.00 -14.18
C MET A 82 -0.83 5.30 -14.89
N ASN A 83 0.10 6.26 -14.97
CA ASN A 83 -0.12 7.57 -15.57
C ASN A 83 -1.38 8.27 -15.03
N ILE A 84 -1.51 8.32 -13.72
CA ILE A 84 -2.64 8.96 -13.04
C ILE A 84 -2.68 10.46 -13.41
N LYS A 85 -3.86 10.97 -13.67
CA LYS A 85 -4.06 12.36 -14.05
C LYS A 85 -3.66 13.32 -12.92
N LYS A 86 -3.16 14.49 -13.31
CA LYS A 86 -2.67 15.51 -12.38
C LYS A 86 -3.73 15.92 -11.35
N ASP A 87 -4.98 16.05 -11.75
CA ASP A 87 -6.09 16.41 -10.86
C ASP A 87 -6.27 15.38 -9.74
N ALA A 88 -6.19 14.10 -10.06
CA ALA A 88 -6.29 13.01 -9.08
C ALA A 88 -5.10 13.01 -8.13
N ILE A 89 -3.89 13.31 -8.64
CA ILE A 89 -2.68 13.42 -7.82
C ILE A 89 -2.80 14.59 -6.85
N GLU A 90 -3.31 15.74 -7.29
CA GLU A 90 -3.53 16.91 -6.44
C GLU A 90 -4.56 16.63 -5.33
N GLU A 91 -5.61 15.89 -5.65
CA GLU A 91 -6.59 15.45 -4.65
C GLU A 91 -5.97 14.52 -3.60
N MET A 92 -5.16 13.56 -4.03
CA MET A 92 -4.44 12.67 -3.11
C MET A 92 -3.48 13.45 -2.21
N MET A 93 -2.76 14.41 -2.77
CA MET A 93 -1.87 15.27 -2.00
C MET A 93 -2.62 16.02 -0.91
N LYS A 94 -3.77 16.57 -1.24
CA LYS A 94 -4.58 17.38 -0.32
C LYS A 94 -5.28 16.54 0.74
N ASN A 95 -5.82 15.38 0.37
CA ASN A 95 -6.75 14.63 1.22
C ASN A 95 -6.11 13.43 1.92
N VAL A 96 -5.03 12.88 1.39
CA VAL A 96 -4.43 11.62 1.89
C VAL A 96 -3.00 11.79 2.35
N PHE A 97 -2.15 12.47 1.58
CA PHE A 97 -0.74 12.65 1.92
C PHE A 97 -0.57 13.54 3.15
N LYS A 98 0.24 13.08 4.11
CA LYS A 98 0.47 13.78 5.39
C LYS A 98 1.94 13.99 5.72
N THR A 99 2.85 13.15 5.19
CA THR A 99 4.27 13.31 5.48
C THR A 99 4.88 14.40 4.60
N GLU A 100 5.77 15.21 5.16
CA GLU A 100 6.51 16.23 4.42
C GLU A 100 7.28 15.63 3.24
N THR A 101 7.96 14.52 3.50
CA THR A 101 8.76 13.83 2.47
C THR A 101 7.90 13.28 1.34
N GLY A 102 6.77 12.67 1.68
CA GLY A 102 5.82 12.15 0.69
C GLY A 102 5.25 13.25 -0.18
N ILE A 103 4.84 14.35 0.43
CA ILE A 103 4.32 15.52 -0.30
C ILE A 103 5.39 16.12 -1.20
N ARG A 104 6.63 16.23 -0.72
CA ARG A 104 7.74 16.75 -1.51
C ARG A 104 8.00 15.87 -2.74
N TYR A 105 8.07 14.56 -2.58
CA TYR A 105 8.25 13.63 -3.70
C TYR A 105 7.12 13.73 -4.70
N LEU A 106 5.90 13.85 -4.23
CA LEU A 106 4.73 13.99 -5.10
C LEU A 106 4.83 15.24 -5.98
N LYS A 107 5.22 16.37 -5.37
CA LYS A 107 5.42 17.63 -6.09
C LYS A 107 6.54 17.54 -7.12
N GLU A 108 7.67 16.94 -6.75
CA GLU A 108 8.84 16.79 -7.62
C GLU A 108 8.58 15.84 -8.78
N LEU A 109 7.97 14.67 -8.51
CA LEU A 109 7.73 13.65 -9.53
C LEU A 109 6.67 14.08 -10.56
N PHE A 110 5.66 14.80 -10.13
CA PHE A 110 4.53 15.18 -10.99
C PHE A 110 4.49 16.66 -11.35
N LEU A 111 5.49 17.43 -10.95
CA LEU A 111 5.66 18.85 -11.28
C LEU A 111 4.44 19.70 -10.88
N ILE A 112 3.99 19.51 -9.67
CA ILE A 112 2.83 20.25 -9.14
C ILE A 112 3.18 21.17 -7.96
#